data_eb5242f5ea0eb253357e9f4402e6a1f5
#
_entry.id   eb5242f5ea0eb253357e9f4402e6a1f5
#
_cell.length_a   1.000
_cell.length_b   1.000
_cell.length_c   1.000
_cell.angle_alpha   90.00
_cell.angle_beta   90.00
_cell.angle_gamma   90.00
#
_symmetry.space_group_name_H-M   'P 1'
#
loop_
_entity.id
_entity.type
_entity.pdbx_description
1 polymer ?
#
loop_
_entity_poly.entity_id
_entity_poly.type
_entity_poly.pdbx_seq_one_letter_code
_entity_poly.pdbx_strand_id
1 'polypeptide(L)'
;MSTPDDTASNAPAAAPPRRRGLGVTLTLLLIIALVGSAWWLVQRTSAPAAPAPAGAPGAGPGGAGGAGASVTVGAARAQRGELPIVIDALGTVTPPVTATLVPQVAGVLTEVLFTEGQMVSKGQVLARIDARPYEQALAQARGQRAKDEAQLAAAKLTLARYQTLWQQDSIARQDVDTQAALVKQLEGVVEADRASERAAQLNVGFASIRAPISGRIGLRAIDPGNLVSTGSAGGIASITQITPIDVVFSVPQDRIAAVQAAQRRGRLPVLALDRARSQPLAEGSFLTLDNQVSTATGTVRAKARFANAGGELFPNQF
;
A
#
# COMPACT_ATOMS: atom_id res chain seq x y z
N MET A 1 -58.33 -30.62 -5.87
CA MET A 1 -58.34 -32.08 -5.90
C MET A 1 -56.92 -32.53 -5.68
N SER A 2 -56.66 -32.92 -4.46
CA SER A 2 -55.83 -34.02 -3.95
C SER A 2 -54.32 -33.94 -4.14
N THR A 3 -53.66 -33.57 -3.03
CA THR A 3 -52.33 -34.04 -2.62
C THR A 3 -52.29 -35.55 -2.38
N PRO A 4 -51.18 -36.25 -2.39
CA PRO A 4 -50.55 -36.62 -1.12
C PRO A 4 -49.01 -36.39 -1.10
N ASP A 5 -48.49 -35.84 -0.02
CA ASP A 5 -47.79 -36.45 1.14
C ASP A 5 -46.85 -37.62 0.79
N ASP A 6 -45.53 -37.37 0.97
CA ASP A 6 -44.59 -38.43 1.29
C ASP A 6 -43.49 -37.86 2.27
N THR A 7 -43.75 -38.13 3.55
CA THR A 7 -42.83 -37.96 4.67
C THR A 7 -41.85 -39.13 4.71
N ALA A 8 -40.59 -38.94 4.32
CA ALA A 8 -39.52 -39.87 4.62
C ALA A 8 -38.76 -39.42 5.88
N SER A 9 -39.06 -40.08 6.97
CA SER A 9 -38.39 -40.11 8.26
C SER A 9 -36.90 -40.47 8.12
N ASN A 10 -36.03 -39.57 8.51
CA ASN A 10 -34.59 -39.86 8.66
C ASN A 10 -34.24 -39.93 10.16
N ALA A 11 -34.14 -41.16 10.69
CA ALA A 11 -33.72 -41.44 12.05
C ALA A 11 -32.20 -41.23 12.21
N PRO A 12 -31.69 -40.63 13.31
CA PRO A 12 -30.27 -40.44 13.51
C PRO A 12 -29.58 -41.74 13.93
N ALA A 13 -28.49 -42.05 13.25
CA ALA A 13 -27.58 -43.16 13.57
C ALA A 13 -26.92 -43.00 14.96
N ALA A 14 -26.98 -44.08 15.73
CA ALA A 14 -26.40 -44.19 17.08
C ALA A 14 -24.87 -44.06 17.06
N ALA A 15 -24.32 -43.17 17.92
CA ALA A 15 -22.90 -43.02 18.13
C ALA A 15 -22.33 -44.13 19.01
N PRO A 16 -21.08 -44.60 18.79
CA PRO A 16 -20.48 -45.66 19.59
C PRO A 16 -20.05 -45.16 21.01
N PRO A 17 -19.99 -46.06 22.01
CA PRO A 17 -19.70 -45.67 23.41
C PRO A 17 -18.24 -45.23 23.59
N ARG A 18 -18.06 -44.01 24.05
CA ARG A 18 -16.75 -43.46 24.47
C ARG A 18 -16.27 -44.16 25.74
N ARG A 19 -15.18 -44.92 25.63
CA ARG A 19 -14.42 -45.45 26.78
C ARG A 19 -13.70 -44.30 27.51
N ARG A 20 -14.34 -43.71 28.52
CA ARG A 20 -13.85 -42.54 29.29
C ARG A 20 -12.93 -42.90 30.49
N GLY A 21 -12.53 -44.17 30.71
CA GLY A 21 -11.78 -44.59 31.90
C GLY A 21 -10.26 -44.53 31.79
N LEU A 22 -9.67 -44.73 30.61
CA LEU A 22 -8.21 -44.87 30.47
C LEU A 22 -7.46 -43.54 30.40
N GLY A 23 -8.09 -42.47 29.92
CA GLY A 23 -7.45 -41.13 29.77
C GLY A 23 -7.26 -40.42 31.13
N VAL A 24 -8.21 -40.56 32.04
CA VAL A 24 -8.16 -39.88 33.35
C VAL A 24 -7.09 -40.49 34.27
N THR A 25 -6.90 -41.81 34.21
CA THR A 25 -5.83 -42.47 35.00
C THR A 25 -4.43 -42.15 34.51
N LEU A 26 -4.26 -41.99 33.17
CA LEU A 26 -2.95 -41.64 32.59
C LEU A 26 -2.57 -40.19 32.90
N THR A 27 -3.52 -39.26 32.86
CA THR A 27 -3.29 -37.84 33.22
C THR A 27 -2.99 -37.68 34.71
N LEU A 28 -3.64 -38.43 35.58
CA LEU A 28 -3.38 -38.39 37.02
C LEU A 28 -1.97 -38.92 37.38
N LEU A 29 -1.53 -39.98 36.72
CA LEU A 29 -0.16 -40.51 36.87
C LEU A 29 0.92 -39.54 36.37
N LEU A 30 0.64 -38.82 35.29
CA LEU A 30 1.57 -37.83 34.73
C LEU A 30 1.71 -36.59 35.62
N ILE A 31 0.62 -36.15 36.27
CA ILE A 31 0.64 -35.06 37.25
C ILE A 31 1.40 -35.46 38.51
N ILE A 32 1.21 -36.69 39.01
CA ILE A 32 1.94 -37.20 40.20
C ILE A 32 3.45 -37.32 39.88
N ALA A 33 3.83 -37.76 38.68
CA ALA A 33 5.23 -37.84 38.26
C ALA A 33 5.88 -36.44 38.15
N LEU A 34 5.14 -35.44 37.65
CA LEU A 34 5.62 -34.05 37.56
C LEU A 34 5.78 -33.39 38.93
N VAL A 35 4.83 -33.59 39.84
CA VAL A 35 4.92 -33.05 41.21
C VAL A 35 6.06 -33.76 41.98
N GLY A 36 6.22 -35.08 41.82
CA GLY A 36 7.31 -35.84 42.43
C GLY A 36 8.69 -35.40 41.90
N SER A 37 8.83 -35.14 40.62
CA SER A 37 10.09 -34.67 40.05
C SER A 37 10.43 -33.23 40.48
N ALA A 38 9.45 -32.35 40.58
CA ALA A 38 9.63 -30.99 41.08
C ALA A 38 10.04 -30.99 42.56
N TRP A 39 9.41 -31.84 43.39
CA TRP A 39 9.77 -31.98 44.81
C TRP A 39 11.18 -32.54 45.00
N TRP A 40 11.57 -33.53 44.18
CA TRP A 40 12.92 -34.10 44.20
C TRP A 40 13.99 -33.11 43.77
N LEU A 41 13.69 -32.23 42.79
CA LEU A 41 14.61 -31.17 42.35
C LEU A 41 14.81 -30.11 43.44
N VAL A 42 13.75 -29.71 44.13
CA VAL A 42 13.81 -28.75 45.24
C VAL A 42 14.62 -29.31 46.43
N GLN A 43 14.50 -30.60 46.73
CA GLN A 43 15.31 -31.20 47.79
C GLN A 43 16.80 -31.34 47.43
N ARG A 44 17.15 -31.47 46.16
CA ARG A 44 18.55 -31.52 45.72
C ARG A 44 19.26 -30.17 45.76
N THR A 45 18.53 -29.07 45.70
CA THR A 45 19.10 -27.71 45.73
C THR A 45 19.22 -27.15 47.15
N SER A 46 18.65 -27.85 48.16
CA SER A 46 18.75 -27.47 49.58
C SER A 46 19.84 -28.30 50.26
N ALA A 47 21.12 -28.10 49.87
CA ALA A 47 22.24 -28.63 50.63
C ALA A 47 22.43 -27.77 51.89
N PRO A 48 22.41 -28.36 53.11
CA PRO A 48 22.69 -27.57 54.29
C PRO A 48 24.16 -27.18 54.34
N ALA A 49 24.42 -25.90 54.67
CA ALA A 49 25.76 -25.41 54.93
C ALA A 49 26.42 -26.19 56.08
N ALA A 50 27.61 -26.73 55.85
CA ALA A 50 28.40 -27.42 56.84
C ALA A 50 28.78 -26.49 58.03
N PRO A 51 28.69 -26.96 59.29
CA PRO A 51 29.10 -26.16 60.42
C PRO A 51 30.65 -26.11 60.50
N ALA A 52 31.17 -24.88 60.76
CA ALA A 52 32.58 -24.63 60.97
C ALA A 52 33.08 -25.40 62.26
N PRO A 53 34.31 -25.94 62.29
CA PRO A 53 34.84 -26.58 63.42
C PRO A 53 35.20 -25.61 64.55
N ALA A 54 34.72 -25.88 65.78
CA ALA A 54 35.10 -25.13 66.97
C ALA A 54 36.54 -25.55 67.37
N GLY A 55 37.47 -24.57 67.27
CA GLY A 55 38.82 -24.74 67.75
C GLY A 55 38.96 -24.21 69.17
N ALA A 56 39.69 -24.94 69.99
CA ALA A 56 39.96 -24.80 71.39
C ALA A 56 40.70 -23.51 71.79
N PRO A 57 40.69 -23.11 73.09
CA PRO A 57 41.25 -21.88 73.60
C PRO A 57 42.75 -22.02 73.95
N GLY A 58 43.56 -21.11 73.40
CA GLY A 58 44.96 -20.97 73.77
C GLY A 58 45.33 -19.54 74.10
N ALA A 59 45.72 -19.34 75.34
CA ALA A 59 46.12 -18.03 75.88
C ALA A 59 47.44 -17.52 75.32
N GLY A 60 47.56 -16.18 75.23
CA GLY A 60 48.81 -15.45 75.14
C GLY A 60 48.64 -14.01 74.75
N PRO A 61 49.04 -13.02 75.62
CA PRO A 61 48.97 -11.59 75.25
C PRO A 61 50.30 -11.14 74.63
N GLY A 62 50.23 -10.45 73.54
CA GLY A 62 51.41 -9.78 72.99
C GLY A 62 51.25 -9.14 71.63
N GLY A 63 51.28 -7.83 71.64
CA GLY A 63 51.89 -7.12 70.57
C GLY A 63 50.98 -6.46 69.50
N ALA A 64 50.85 -5.19 69.62
CA ALA A 64 50.42 -4.21 68.65
C ALA A 64 50.82 -4.49 67.23
N GLY A 65 49.88 -4.25 66.33
CA GLY A 65 50.14 -4.22 64.89
C GLY A 65 48.84 -4.26 64.13
N GLY A 66 48.05 -3.18 64.20
CA GLY A 66 46.86 -3.03 63.36
C GLY A 66 47.24 -2.96 61.91
N ALA A 67 47.42 -4.10 61.27
CA ALA A 67 47.36 -4.18 59.82
C ALA A 67 45.90 -4.02 59.43
N GLY A 68 45.50 -2.79 59.08
CA GLY A 68 44.21 -2.50 58.52
C GLY A 68 44.00 -3.40 57.32
N ALA A 69 42.92 -4.23 57.39
CA ALA A 69 42.50 -5.01 56.26
C ALA A 69 42.31 -4.07 55.05
N SER A 70 43.19 -4.16 54.09
CA SER A 70 43.12 -3.40 52.85
C SER A 70 41.89 -3.84 52.11
N VAL A 71 40.82 -3.07 52.18
CA VAL A 71 39.64 -3.27 51.37
C VAL A 71 39.98 -2.79 49.95
N THR A 72 40.06 -3.72 49.02
CA THR A 72 40.24 -3.45 47.61
C THR A 72 38.95 -2.87 47.08
N VAL A 73 38.91 -1.56 46.81
CA VAL A 73 37.79 -0.90 46.18
C VAL A 73 38.11 -0.72 44.70
N GLY A 74 37.19 -1.24 43.83
CA GLY A 74 37.24 -0.98 42.41
C GLY A 74 36.76 0.45 42.14
N ALA A 75 37.60 1.26 41.50
CA ALA A 75 37.18 2.58 41.00
C ALA A 75 36.91 2.52 39.50
N ALA A 76 35.71 2.89 39.06
CA ALA A 76 35.39 3.10 37.69
C ALA A 76 35.28 4.61 37.40
N ARG A 77 35.90 5.07 36.33
CA ARG A 77 35.76 6.47 35.88
C ARG A 77 34.41 6.65 35.20
N ALA A 78 33.58 7.54 35.68
CA ALA A 78 32.40 8.00 34.99
C ALA A 78 32.78 8.70 33.69
N GLN A 79 32.27 8.21 32.55
CA GLN A 79 32.43 8.85 31.25
C GLN A 79 31.08 9.46 30.86
N ARG A 80 31.14 10.65 30.24
CA ARG A 80 29.95 11.24 29.61
C ARG A 80 29.65 10.45 28.36
N GLY A 81 28.47 9.82 28.30
CA GLY A 81 27.95 9.15 27.13
C GLY A 81 26.58 9.73 26.74
N GLU A 82 26.28 9.68 25.47
CA GLU A 82 24.94 10.02 24.98
C GLU A 82 24.04 8.80 25.16
N LEU A 83 22.95 8.98 25.90
CA LEU A 83 21.91 7.94 26.02
C LEU A 83 20.81 8.27 25.03
N PRO A 84 20.61 7.47 23.95
CA PRO A 84 19.57 7.74 22.98
C PRO A 84 18.19 7.52 23.63
N ILE A 85 17.30 8.49 23.42
CA ILE A 85 15.89 8.34 23.79
C ILE A 85 15.19 7.61 22.65
N VAL A 86 14.82 6.35 22.88
CA VAL A 86 14.10 5.54 21.91
C VAL A 86 12.60 5.59 22.23
N ILE A 87 11.78 5.75 21.20
CA ILE A 87 10.33 5.69 21.27
C ILE A 87 9.88 4.44 20.51
N ASP A 88 9.45 3.44 21.25
CA ASP A 88 8.87 2.22 20.68
C ASP A 88 7.39 2.43 20.38
N ALA A 89 6.96 2.06 19.18
CA ALA A 89 5.58 2.16 18.75
C ALA A 89 5.22 1.02 17.80
N LEU A 90 3.96 0.59 17.84
CA LEU A 90 3.42 -0.28 16.80
C LEU A 90 3.17 0.54 15.53
N GLY A 91 3.65 0.00 14.41
CA GLY A 91 3.49 0.62 13.10
C GLY A 91 2.75 -0.28 12.14
N THR A 92 2.08 0.32 11.18
CA THR A 92 1.47 -0.35 10.04
C THR A 92 2.16 0.10 8.77
N VAL A 93 2.60 -0.84 7.97
CA VAL A 93 3.20 -0.57 6.67
C VAL A 93 2.12 -0.10 5.70
N THR A 94 2.25 1.10 5.20
CA THR A 94 1.24 1.74 4.34
C THR A 94 1.90 2.17 3.02
N PRO A 95 1.39 1.73 1.88
CA PRO A 95 1.91 2.18 0.60
C PRO A 95 1.66 3.69 0.42
N PRO A 96 2.62 4.45 -0.14
CA PRO A 96 2.43 5.88 -0.42
C PRO A 96 1.27 6.14 -1.37
N VAL A 97 1.15 5.30 -2.39
CA VAL A 97 0.10 5.39 -3.41
C VAL A 97 -0.38 3.98 -3.80
N THR A 98 -1.68 3.84 -3.88
CA THR A 98 -2.34 2.68 -4.50
C THR A 98 -3.29 3.20 -5.57
N ALA A 99 -3.24 2.63 -6.76
CA ALA A 99 -4.11 2.98 -7.87
C ALA A 99 -4.86 1.75 -8.36
N THR A 100 -6.17 1.86 -8.48
CA THR A 100 -6.99 0.82 -9.12
C THR A 100 -7.00 1.04 -10.63
N LEU A 101 -6.77 -0.02 -11.38
CA LEU A 101 -6.76 -0.03 -12.83
C LEU A 101 -8.20 -0.12 -13.36
N VAL A 102 -8.81 1.04 -13.57
CA VAL A 102 -10.20 1.14 -14.05
C VAL A 102 -10.19 1.49 -15.53
N PRO A 103 -10.98 0.81 -16.38
CA PRO A 103 -11.14 1.15 -17.78
C PRO A 103 -11.84 2.52 -17.93
N GLN A 104 -11.42 3.31 -18.90
CA GLN A 104 -12.02 4.62 -19.21
C GLN A 104 -13.07 4.54 -20.31
N VAL A 105 -13.12 3.42 -21.03
CA VAL A 105 -14.13 3.12 -22.05
C VAL A 105 -14.68 1.71 -21.82
N ALA A 106 -15.92 1.46 -22.24
CA ALA A 106 -16.56 0.15 -22.12
C ALA A 106 -16.16 -0.74 -23.30
N GLY A 107 -16.10 -2.05 -23.08
CA GLY A 107 -15.85 -3.01 -24.16
C GLY A 107 -15.36 -4.35 -23.63
N VAL A 108 -15.17 -5.30 -24.52
CA VAL A 108 -14.66 -6.62 -24.18
C VAL A 108 -13.15 -6.55 -23.92
N LEU A 109 -12.70 -7.08 -22.79
CA LEU A 109 -11.29 -7.19 -22.47
C LEU A 109 -10.67 -8.29 -23.37
N THR A 110 -9.83 -7.91 -24.33
CA THR A 110 -9.25 -8.84 -25.30
C THR A 110 -7.99 -9.50 -24.77
N GLU A 111 -7.13 -8.73 -24.11
CA GLU A 111 -5.81 -9.21 -23.65
C GLU A 111 -5.48 -8.62 -22.29
N VAL A 112 -4.80 -9.45 -21.48
CA VAL A 112 -4.12 -9.03 -20.24
C VAL A 112 -2.63 -9.29 -20.42
N LEU A 113 -1.82 -8.23 -20.32
CA LEU A 113 -0.39 -8.21 -20.67
C LEU A 113 0.50 -8.12 -19.43
N PHE A 114 0.00 -8.55 -18.28
CA PHE A 114 0.78 -8.59 -17.04
C PHE A 114 0.63 -9.94 -16.35
N THR A 115 1.64 -10.29 -15.56
CA THR A 115 1.60 -11.39 -14.61
C THR A 115 1.27 -10.84 -13.23
N GLU A 116 0.42 -11.52 -12.49
CA GLU A 116 0.05 -11.15 -11.12
C GLU A 116 1.29 -11.05 -10.22
N GLY A 117 1.35 -10.02 -9.41
CA GLY A 117 2.49 -9.76 -8.52
C GLY A 117 3.74 -9.17 -9.17
N GLN A 118 3.77 -8.97 -10.51
CA GLN A 118 4.93 -8.38 -11.17
C GLN A 118 5.09 -6.88 -10.88
N MET A 119 6.31 -6.36 -11.03
CA MET A 119 6.58 -4.93 -11.04
C MET A 119 6.25 -4.34 -12.40
N VAL A 120 5.50 -3.24 -12.39
CA VAL A 120 5.10 -2.51 -13.60
C VAL A 120 5.58 -1.07 -13.54
N SER A 121 5.88 -0.50 -14.70
CA SER A 121 6.29 0.89 -14.84
C SER A 121 5.12 1.78 -15.25
N LYS A 122 5.10 3.02 -14.78
CA LYS A 122 4.11 4.02 -15.21
C LYS A 122 4.07 4.14 -16.73
N GLY A 123 2.87 4.10 -17.33
CA GLY A 123 2.65 4.15 -18.77
C GLY A 123 2.72 2.80 -19.49
N GLN A 124 3.19 1.72 -18.83
CA GLN A 124 3.20 0.38 -19.39
C GLN A 124 1.78 -0.07 -19.73
N VAL A 125 1.57 -0.66 -20.92
CA VAL A 125 0.29 -1.25 -21.31
C VAL A 125 0.09 -2.54 -20.53
N LEU A 126 -1.03 -2.64 -19.84
CA LEU A 126 -1.35 -3.77 -18.97
C LEU A 126 -2.52 -4.61 -19.49
N ALA A 127 -3.43 -3.98 -20.23
CA ALA A 127 -4.56 -4.69 -20.79
C ALA A 127 -5.07 -3.96 -22.05
N ARG A 128 -5.82 -4.66 -22.89
CA ARG A 128 -6.46 -4.11 -24.08
C ARG A 128 -7.94 -4.44 -24.09
N ILE A 129 -8.72 -3.44 -24.45
CA ILE A 129 -10.14 -3.55 -24.76
C ILE A 129 -10.28 -3.60 -26.27
N ASP A 130 -11.35 -4.23 -26.79
CA ASP A 130 -11.67 -4.22 -28.20
C ASP A 130 -11.82 -2.79 -28.73
N ALA A 131 -10.81 -2.34 -29.49
CA ALA A 131 -10.75 -0.99 -30.02
C ALA A 131 -11.56 -0.78 -31.29
N ARG A 132 -12.02 -1.85 -31.96
CA ARG A 132 -12.70 -1.76 -33.27
C ARG A 132 -13.86 -0.78 -33.30
N PRO A 133 -14.79 -0.73 -32.34
CA PRO A 133 -15.88 0.23 -32.35
C PRO A 133 -15.37 1.70 -32.30
N TYR A 134 -14.32 1.94 -31.53
CA TYR A 134 -13.71 3.27 -31.36
C TYR A 134 -12.92 3.68 -32.60
N GLU A 135 -12.23 2.75 -33.24
CA GLU A 135 -11.51 2.99 -34.52
C GLU A 135 -12.50 3.34 -35.65
N GLN A 136 -13.66 2.68 -35.70
CA GLN A 136 -14.71 3.02 -36.67
C GLN A 136 -15.29 4.42 -36.40
N ALA A 137 -15.53 4.79 -35.14
CA ALA A 137 -15.98 6.13 -34.76
C ALA A 137 -14.94 7.21 -35.14
N LEU A 138 -13.65 6.90 -34.94
CA LEU A 138 -12.55 7.78 -35.35
C LEU A 138 -12.52 7.95 -36.89
N ALA A 139 -12.66 6.84 -37.63
CA ALA A 139 -12.70 6.89 -39.11
C ALA A 139 -13.88 7.74 -39.61
N GLN A 140 -15.05 7.61 -38.99
CA GLN A 140 -16.22 8.45 -39.29
C GLN A 140 -15.95 9.92 -39.02
N ALA A 141 -15.39 10.28 -37.85
CA ALA A 141 -15.09 11.67 -37.53
C ALA A 141 -14.05 12.28 -38.50
N ARG A 142 -13.03 11.49 -38.88
CA ARG A 142 -12.05 11.90 -39.93
C ARG A 142 -12.71 12.14 -41.27
N GLY A 143 -13.62 11.26 -41.69
CA GLY A 143 -14.36 11.43 -42.94
C GLY A 143 -15.22 12.69 -42.95
N GLN A 144 -15.90 12.99 -41.84
CA GLN A 144 -16.69 14.21 -41.70
C GLN A 144 -15.80 15.46 -41.76
N ARG A 145 -14.71 15.50 -41.02
CA ARG A 145 -13.73 16.60 -41.06
C ARG A 145 -13.19 16.82 -42.50
N ALA A 146 -12.79 15.75 -43.19
CA ALA A 146 -12.26 15.84 -44.54
C ALA A 146 -13.29 16.44 -45.53
N LYS A 147 -14.56 16.04 -45.41
CA LYS A 147 -15.67 16.60 -46.19
C LYS A 147 -15.81 18.11 -45.94
N ASP A 148 -15.84 18.55 -44.69
CA ASP A 148 -16.10 19.94 -44.34
C ASP A 148 -14.87 20.83 -44.59
N GLU A 149 -13.65 20.30 -44.47
CA GLU A 149 -12.41 20.96 -44.91
C GLU A 149 -12.43 21.18 -46.42
N ALA A 150 -12.94 20.23 -47.23
CA ALA A 150 -13.10 20.43 -48.68
C ALA A 150 -14.12 21.52 -49.02
N GLN A 151 -15.25 21.57 -48.27
CA GLN A 151 -16.23 22.65 -48.43
C GLN A 151 -15.65 24.01 -48.07
N LEU A 152 -14.91 24.11 -46.97
CA LEU A 152 -14.22 25.33 -46.56
C LEU A 152 -13.22 25.77 -47.61
N ALA A 153 -12.43 24.83 -48.16
CA ALA A 153 -11.46 25.14 -49.23
C ALA A 153 -12.16 25.70 -50.47
N ALA A 154 -13.28 25.12 -50.90
CA ALA A 154 -14.09 25.62 -52.02
C ALA A 154 -14.65 27.02 -51.72
N ALA A 155 -15.17 27.25 -50.50
CA ALA A 155 -15.71 28.56 -50.12
C ALA A 155 -14.60 29.63 -50.07
N LYS A 156 -13.40 29.31 -49.60
CA LYS A 156 -12.23 30.21 -49.60
C LYS A 156 -11.81 30.57 -51.03
N LEU A 157 -11.78 29.59 -51.93
CA LEU A 157 -11.47 29.82 -53.34
C LEU A 157 -12.50 30.76 -53.98
N THR A 158 -13.79 30.56 -53.68
CA THR A 158 -14.87 31.43 -54.16
C THR A 158 -14.74 32.85 -53.59
N LEU A 159 -14.43 33.00 -52.29
CA LEU A 159 -14.18 34.28 -51.66
C LEU A 159 -13.02 35.03 -52.34
N ALA A 160 -11.91 34.37 -52.60
CA ALA A 160 -10.76 34.97 -53.28
C ALA A 160 -11.14 35.46 -54.69
N ARG A 161 -11.94 34.67 -55.41
CA ARG A 161 -12.47 35.06 -56.72
C ARG A 161 -13.37 36.29 -56.62
N TYR A 162 -14.28 36.32 -55.65
CA TYR A 162 -15.18 37.46 -55.44
C TYR A 162 -14.41 38.74 -55.06
N GLN A 163 -13.39 38.64 -54.23
CA GLN A 163 -12.51 39.75 -53.87
C GLN A 163 -11.81 40.34 -55.07
N THR A 164 -11.37 39.51 -56.03
CA THR A 164 -10.77 39.98 -57.32
C THR A 164 -11.79 40.68 -58.21
N LEU A 165 -13.00 40.10 -58.35
CA LEU A 165 -14.08 40.70 -59.15
C LEU A 165 -14.58 42.04 -58.57
N TRP A 166 -14.61 42.13 -57.21
CA TRP A 166 -14.98 43.40 -56.56
C TRP A 166 -13.94 44.49 -56.79
N GLN A 167 -12.63 44.16 -56.78
CA GLN A 167 -11.56 45.10 -57.15
C GLN A 167 -11.68 45.62 -58.61
N GLN A 168 -12.39 44.88 -59.43
CA GLN A 168 -12.69 45.21 -60.83
C GLN A 168 -14.09 45.89 -61.02
N ASP A 169 -14.74 46.29 -59.91
CA ASP A 169 -16.11 46.84 -59.87
C ASP A 169 -17.16 45.92 -60.53
N SER A 170 -16.92 44.63 -60.63
CA SER A 170 -17.74 43.65 -61.34
C SER A 170 -18.79 42.91 -60.47
N ILE A 171 -18.79 43.07 -59.13
CA ILE A 171 -19.78 42.51 -58.22
C ILE A 171 -20.10 43.49 -57.09
N ALA A 172 -21.23 43.22 -56.38
CA ALA A 172 -21.62 44.01 -55.21
C ALA A 172 -20.79 43.63 -53.97
N ARG A 173 -20.50 44.62 -53.14
CA ARG A 173 -19.81 44.39 -51.86
C ARG A 173 -20.57 43.40 -50.98
N GLN A 174 -21.90 43.39 -51.02
CA GLN A 174 -22.75 42.48 -50.28
C GLN A 174 -22.43 41.00 -50.57
N ASP A 175 -22.09 40.67 -51.84
CA ASP A 175 -21.74 39.30 -52.21
C ASP A 175 -20.41 38.84 -51.55
N VAL A 176 -19.43 39.77 -51.54
CA VAL A 176 -18.13 39.46 -50.82
C VAL A 176 -18.34 39.30 -49.35
N ASP A 177 -19.12 40.20 -48.71
CA ASP A 177 -19.40 40.12 -47.26
C ASP A 177 -20.16 38.82 -46.89
N THR A 178 -21.14 38.43 -47.74
CA THR A 178 -21.88 37.17 -47.56
C THR A 178 -20.96 35.95 -47.67
N GLN A 179 -20.09 35.93 -48.69
CA GLN A 179 -19.17 34.84 -48.90
C GLN A 179 -18.10 34.77 -47.77
N ALA A 180 -17.65 35.94 -47.28
CA ALA A 180 -16.74 36.01 -46.13
C ALA A 180 -17.40 35.44 -44.84
N ALA A 181 -18.68 35.74 -44.61
CA ALA A 181 -19.46 35.20 -43.52
C ALA A 181 -19.60 33.67 -43.62
N LEU A 182 -19.86 33.15 -44.84
CA LEU A 182 -19.91 31.71 -45.11
C LEU A 182 -18.57 31.03 -44.83
N VAL A 183 -17.45 31.61 -45.25
CA VAL A 183 -16.11 31.08 -44.93
C VAL A 183 -15.92 31.01 -43.43
N LYS A 184 -16.26 32.06 -42.70
CA LYS A 184 -16.14 32.11 -41.24
C LYS A 184 -17.03 31.04 -40.54
N GLN A 185 -18.24 30.83 -41.05
CA GLN A 185 -19.13 29.78 -40.59
C GLN A 185 -18.50 28.39 -40.78
N LEU A 186 -17.98 28.09 -41.97
CA LEU A 186 -17.35 26.80 -42.29
C LEU A 186 -16.04 26.59 -41.49
N GLU A 187 -15.29 27.65 -41.19
CA GLU A 187 -14.14 27.55 -40.25
C GLU A 187 -14.58 27.08 -38.86
N GLY A 188 -15.71 27.57 -38.36
CA GLY A 188 -16.30 27.12 -37.12
C GLY A 188 -16.72 25.64 -37.17
N VAL A 189 -17.30 25.18 -38.30
CA VAL A 189 -17.67 23.76 -38.49
C VAL A 189 -16.43 22.86 -38.48
N VAL A 190 -15.40 23.21 -39.25
CA VAL A 190 -14.14 22.44 -39.30
C VAL A 190 -13.49 22.38 -37.93
N GLU A 191 -13.51 23.44 -37.13
CA GLU A 191 -12.95 23.38 -35.76
C GLU A 191 -13.78 22.48 -34.82
N ALA A 192 -15.09 22.44 -34.96
CA ALA A 192 -15.96 21.50 -34.25
C ALA A 192 -15.65 20.04 -34.64
N ASP A 193 -15.44 19.77 -35.93
CA ASP A 193 -15.08 18.45 -36.44
C ASP A 193 -13.70 18.00 -35.93
N ARG A 194 -12.75 18.90 -35.88
CA ARG A 194 -11.42 18.63 -35.28
C ARG A 194 -11.53 18.27 -33.79
N ALA A 195 -12.42 18.93 -33.07
CA ALA A 195 -12.68 18.59 -31.68
C ALA A 195 -13.32 17.19 -31.54
N SER A 196 -14.28 16.87 -32.45
CA SER A 196 -14.91 15.55 -32.49
C SER A 196 -13.90 14.43 -32.80
N GLU A 197 -13.03 14.65 -33.80
CA GLU A 197 -11.97 13.69 -34.11
C GLU A 197 -11.01 13.48 -32.94
N ARG A 198 -10.57 14.57 -32.28
CA ARG A 198 -9.72 14.46 -31.07
C ARG A 198 -10.40 13.64 -29.98
N ALA A 199 -11.70 13.82 -29.75
CA ALA A 199 -12.46 13.02 -28.78
C ALA A 199 -12.51 11.54 -29.17
N ALA A 200 -12.76 11.22 -30.44
CA ALA A 200 -12.73 9.85 -30.93
C ALA A 200 -11.33 9.22 -30.82
N GLN A 201 -10.27 9.97 -31.12
CA GLN A 201 -8.89 9.52 -30.96
C GLN A 201 -8.53 9.22 -29.52
N LEU A 202 -9.01 10.00 -28.53
CA LEU A 202 -8.83 9.72 -27.12
C LEU A 202 -9.49 8.40 -26.72
N ASN A 203 -10.71 8.14 -27.20
CA ASN A 203 -11.41 6.87 -26.91
C ASN A 203 -10.65 5.64 -27.44
N VAL A 204 -10.04 5.74 -28.63
CA VAL A 204 -9.14 4.69 -29.14
C VAL A 204 -7.92 4.53 -28.21
N GLY A 205 -7.36 5.63 -27.72
CA GLY A 205 -6.25 5.59 -26.76
C GLY A 205 -6.63 4.90 -25.43
N PHE A 206 -7.85 5.12 -24.97
CA PHE A 206 -8.37 4.52 -23.73
C PHE A 206 -8.66 3.02 -23.85
N ALA A 207 -8.79 2.48 -25.05
CA ALA A 207 -8.86 1.04 -25.26
C ALA A 207 -7.56 0.32 -24.87
N SER A 208 -6.43 1.03 -24.80
CA SER A 208 -5.18 0.52 -24.25
C SER A 208 -5.03 0.97 -22.79
N ILE A 209 -5.24 0.07 -21.86
CA ILE A 209 -5.20 0.35 -20.42
C ILE A 209 -3.75 0.35 -19.95
N ARG A 210 -3.33 1.48 -19.40
CA ARG A 210 -1.93 1.70 -18.95
C ARG A 210 -1.83 1.90 -17.45
N ALA A 211 -0.67 1.54 -16.89
CA ALA A 211 -0.35 1.76 -15.50
C ALA A 211 -0.30 3.27 -15.17
N PRO A 212 -1.10 3.79 -14.24
CA PRO A 212 -1.06 5.20 -13.83
C PRO A 212 0.17 5.51 -12.96
N ILE A 213 0.68 4.52 -12.23
CA ILE A 213 1.85 4.61 -11.35
C ILE A 213 2.77 3.42 -11.58
N SER A 214 4.03 3.54 -11.16
CA SER A 214 4.93 2.40 -11.06
C SER A 214 4.72 1.71 -9.71
N GLY A 215 4.78 0.37 -9.69
CA GLY A 215 4.57 -0.41 -8.48
C GLY A 215 4.34 -1.89 -8.77
N ARG A 216 3.98 -2.64 -7.73
CA ARG A 216 3.60 -4.05 -7.86
C ARG A 216 2.11 -4.14 -8.19
N ILE A 217 1.77 -4.87 -9.25
CA ILE A 217 0.38 -5.16 -9.60
C ILE A 217 -0.15 -6.30 -8.73
N GLY A 218 -1.39 -6.18 -8.30
CA GLY A 218 -2.10 -7.19 -7.50
C GLY A 218 -2.67 -8.32 -8.34
N LEU A 219 -3.62 -9.03 -7.74
CA LEU A 219 -4.37 -10.08 -8.41
C LEU A 219 -5.31 -9.49 -9.46
N ARG A 220 -5.57 -10.24 -10.51
CA ARG A 220 -6.53 -9.90 -11.56
C ARG A 220 -7.96 -10.14 -11.06
N ALA A 221 -8.79 -9.11 -11.18
CA ALA A 221 -10.20 -9.21 -10.79
C ALA A 221 -11.12 -9.61 -11.96
N ILE A 222 -10.69 -9.43 -13.21
CA ILE A 222 -11.49 -9.67 -14.42
C ILE A 222 -10.64 -10.41 -15.46
N ASP A 223 -11.22 -11.48 -16.05
CA ASP A 223 -10.56 -12.30 -17.06
C ASP A 223 -10.78 -11.75 -18.49
N PRO A 224 -9.86 -12.04 -19.42
CA PRO A 224 -10.08 -11.79 -20.85
C PRO A 224 -11.38 -12.45 -21.33
N GLY A 225 -12.07 -11.80 -22.26
CA GLY A 225 -13.38 -12.19 -22.75
C GLY A 225 -14.56 -11.56 -22.01
N ASN A 226 -14.33 -10.98 -20.83
CA ASN A 226 -15.40 -10.30 -20.08
C ASN A 226 -15.61 -8.87 -20.57
N LEU A 227 -16.84 -8.38 -20.42
CA LEU A 227 -17.19 -6.99 -20.67
C LEU A 227 -16.74 -6.14 -19.47
N VAL A 228 -16.00 -5.07 -19.75
CA VAL A 228 -15.58 -4.08 -18.75
C VAL A 228 -16.21 -2.73 -19.03
N SER A 229 -16.44 -1.94 -17.99
CA SER A 229 -17.02 -0.60 -18.10
C SER A 229 -16.36 0.37 -17.11
N THR A 230 -16.57 1.66 -17.31
CA THR A 230 -16.06 2.74 -16.44
C THR A 230 -16.58 2.67 -14.99
N GLY A 231 -17.69 1.95 -14.76
CA GLY A 231 -18.32 1.75 -13.44
C GLY A 231 -18.02 0.39 -12.80
N SER A 232 -17.15 -0.45 -13.38
CA SER A 232 -16.84 -1.76 -12.83
C SER A 232 -16.20 -1.63 -11.45
N ALA A 233 -16.91 -2.13 -10.43
CA ALA A 233 -16.42 -2.13 -9.05
C ALA A 233 -15.14 -2.97 -8.93
N GLY A 234 -14.09 -2.40 -8.31
CA GLY A 234 -12.81 -3.08 -8.11
C GLY A 234 -11.82 -2.99 -9.29
N GLY A 235 -12.26 -2.52 -10.48
CA GLY A 235 -11.39 -2.41 -11.65
C GLY A 235 -10.85 -3.76 -12.13
N ILE A 236 -9.80 -3.74 -12.93
CA ILE A 236 -9.15 -4.94 -13.49
C ILE A 236 -8.10 -5.51 -12.52
N ALA A 237 -7.34 -4.64 -11.88
CA ALA A 237 -6.33 -4.96 -10.87
C ALA A 237 -5.99 -3.70 -10.07
N SER A 238 -5.29 -3.85 -8.95
CA SER A 238 -4.70 -2.73 -8.21
C SER A 238 -3.19 -2.69 -8.42
N ILE A 239 -2.63 -1.48 -8.46
CA ILE A 239 -1.17 -1.28 -8.48
C ILE A 239 -0.79 -0.55 -7.20
N THR A 240 0.13 -1.11 -6.46
CA THR A 240 0.58 -0.57 -5.18
C THR A 240 2.06 -0.21 -5.27
N GLN A 241 2.38 1.02 -4.94
CA GLN A 241 3.77 1.45 -4.84
C GLN A 241 4.38 0.87 -3.56
N ILE A 242 5.39 0.01 -3.72
CA ILE A 242 6.07 -0.66 -2.61
C ILE A 242 7.49 -0.12 -2.38
N THR A 243 8.01 0.69 -3.29
CA THR A 243 9.36 1.26 -3.26
C THR A 243 9.29 2.74 -3.68
N PRO A 244 9.57 3.69 -2.78
CA PRO A 244 9.67 3.52 -1.32
C PRO A 244 8.32 3.16 -0.68
N ILE A 245 8.35 2.74 0.61
CA ILE A 245 7.15 2.44 1.39
C ILE A 245 7.15 3.27 2.66
N ASP A 246 5.96 3.58 3.17
CA ASP A 246 5.79 4.33 4.39
C ASP A 246 5.32 3.41 5.55
N VAL A 247 5.69 3.72 6.77
CA VAL A 247 5.16 3.10 7.98
C VAL A 247 4.49 4.19 8.80
N VAL A 248 3.23 3.95 9.16
CA VAL A 248 2.46 4.84 10.03
C VAL A 248 2.43 4.23 11.42
N PHE A 249 2.78 5.01 12.42
CA PHE A 249 2.81 4.60 13.83
C PHE A 249 2.32 5.73 14.74
N SER A 250 1.96 5.40 15.97
CA SER A 250 1.40 6.34 16.93
C SER A 250 2.45 6.81 17.94
N VAL A 251 2.56 8.13 18.12
CA VAL A 251 3.45 8.76 19.10
C VAL A 251 2.60 9.42 20.19
N PRO A 252 2.87 9.20 21.49
CA PRO A 252 2.18 9.88 22.57
C PRO A 252 2.32 11.40 22.48
N GLN A 253 1.26 12.14 22.77
CA GLN A 253 1.25 13.61 22.67
C GLN A 253 2.38 14.29 23.49
N ASP A 254 2.73 13.72 24.65
CA ASP A 254 3.78 14.25 25.53
C ASP A 254 5.18 14.22 24.86
N ARG A 255 5.38 13.41 23.84
CA ARG A 255 6.63 13.28 23.10
C ARG A 255 6.71 14.15 21.85
N ILE A 256 5.59 14.78 21.43
CA ILE A 256 5.53 15.60 20.21
C ILE A 256 6.59 16.69 20.20
N ALA A 257 6.71 17.46 21.28
CA ALA A 257 7.67 18.55 21.38
C ALA A 257 9.13 18.07 21.23
N ALA A 258 9.45 16.92 21.83
CA ALA A 258 10.77 16.29 21.74
C ALA A 258 11.07 15.82 20.31
N VAL A 259 10.10 15.15 19.66
CA VAL A 259 10.21 14.68 18.25
C VAL A 259 10.41 15.87 17.31
N GLN A 260 9.61 16.93 17.45
CA GLN A 260 9.74 18.14 16.63
C GLN A 260 11.09 18.84 16.83
N ALA A 261 11.57 18.93 18.09
CA ALA A 261 12.86 19.52 18.38
C ALA A 261 14.01 18.69 17.77
N ALA A 262 13.90 17.37 17.83
CA ALA A 262 14.89 16.47 17.23
C ALA A 262 14.85 16.53 15.69
N GLN A 263 13.66 16.61 15.08
CA GLN A 263 13.49 16.76 13.63
C GLN A 263 14.13 18.05 13.10
N ARG A 264 14.06 19.15 13.88
CA ARG A 264 14.74 20.42 13.51
C ARG A 264 16.26 20.33 13.54
N ARG A 265 16.83 19.41 14.31
CA ARG A 265 18.29 19.19 14.41
C ARG A 265 18.84 18.33 13.27
N GLY A 266 17.98 17.56 12.61
CA GLY A 266 18.39 16.69 11.49
C GLY A 266 17.43 15.56 11.22
N ARG A 267 17.88 14.63 10.38
CA ARG A 267 17.09 13.41 10.08
C ARG A 267 17.00 12.52 11.31
N LEU A 268 15.80 12.12 11.66
CA LEU A 268 15.56 11.14 12.71
C LEU A 268 15.57 9.73 12.08
N PRO A 269 16.49 8.85 12.47
CA PRO A 269 16.47 7.47 12.03
C PRO A 269 15.27 6.74 12.65
N VAL A 270 14.65 5.87 11.87
CA VAL A 270 13.57 5.00 12.32
C VAL A 270 13.93 3.58 11.93
N LEU A 271 13.89 2.67 12.89
CA LEU A 271 14.19 1.27 12.68
C LEU A 271 12.88 0.47 12.71
N ALA A 272 12.62 -0.27 11.65
CA ALA A 272 11.53 -1.25 11.63
C ALA A 272 12.05 -2.58 12.17
N LEU A 273 11.40 -3.08 13.22
CA LEU A 273 11.73 -4.36 13.84
C LEU A 273 10.64 -5.40 13.52
N ASP A 274 11.00 -6.66 13.59
CA ASP A 274 10.04 -7.75 13.54
C ASP A 274 9.11 -7.73 14.77
N ARG A 275 8.04 -8.52 14.74
CA ARG A 275 7.08 -8.60 15.85
C ARG A 275 7.72 -9.06 17.16
N ALA A 276 8.78 -9.88 17.09
CA ALA A 276 9.53 -10.35 18.24
C ALA A 276 10.58 -9.36 18.74
N ARG A 277 10.81 -8.25 18.02
CA ARG A 277 11.87 -7.26 18.25
C ARG A 277 13.28 -7.85 18.25
N SER A 278 13.44 -8.99 17.59
CA SER A 278 14.70 -9.72 17.56
C SER A 278 15.61 -9.30 16.43
N GLN A 279 15.03 -8.84 15.30
CA GLN A 279 15.78 -8.49 14.11
C GLN A 279 15.31 -7.16 13.51
N PRO A 280 16.24 -6.30 13.08
CA PRO A 280 15.90 -5.15 12.28
C PRO A 280 15.50 -5.61 10.86
N LEU A 281 14.30 -5.25 10.43
CA LEU A 281 13.81 -5.52 9.07
C LEU A 281 14.30 -4.47 8.08
N ALA A 282 14.24 -3.20 8.46
CA ALA A 282 14.64 -2.10 7.58
C ALA A 282 14.98 -0.85 8.37
N GLU A 283 15.86 -0.04 7.81
CA GLU A 283 16.15 1.31 8.28
C GLU A 283 15.46 2.35 7.41
N GLY A 284 14.87 3.34 8.06
CA GLY A 284 14.15 4.41 7.41
C GLY A 284 14.41 5.75 8.07
N SER A 285 13.70 6.76 7.61
CA SER A 285 13.76 8.10 8.17
C SER A 285 12.36 8.59 8.51
N PHE A 286 12.24 9.25 9.64
CA PHE A 286 11.04 9.96 10.03
C PHE A 286 10.67 10.99 8.96
N LEU A 287 9.41 11.02 8.54
CA LEU A 287 8.92 11.92 7.50
C LEU A 287 8.13 13.09 8.10
N THR A 288 7.08 12.80 8.85
CA THR A 288 6.19 13.82 9.41
C THR A 288 5.33 13.30 10.54
N LEU A 289 4.79 14.22 11.33
CA LEU A 289 3.63 14.00 12.21
C LEU A 289 2.35 14.44 11.49
N ASP A 290 1.25 13.80 11.86
CA ASP A 290 -0.09 14.25 11.49
C ASP A 290 -0.40 15.62 12.15
N ASN A 291 -1.33 16.35 11.59
CA ASN A 291 -1.77 17.65 12.09
C ASN A 291 -2.81 17.57 13.22
N GLN A 292 -3.27 16.35 13.57
CA GLN A 292 -4.30 16.11 14.57
C GLN A 292 -3.87 15.09 15.62
N VAL A 293 -4.28 15.35 16.86
CA VAL A 293 -4.17 14.41 17.97
C VAL A 293 -5.45 13.57 18.00
N SER A 294 -5.32 12.25 18.08
CA SER A 294 -6.46 11.37 18.37
C SER A 294 -6.89 11.55 19.82
N THR A 295 -8.05 12.13 20.04
CA THR A 295 -8.60 12.35 21.39
C THR A 295 -8.93 11.06 22.11
N ALA A 296 -9.21 9.98 21.37
CA ALA A 296 -9.50 8.68 21.93
C ALA A 296 -8.28 7.99 22.56
N THR A 297 -7.08 8.26 22.03
CA THR A 297 -5.85 7.57 22.45
C THR A 297 -4.77 8.50 23.00
N GLY A 298 -4.96 9.83 22.92
CA GLY A 298 -3.93 10.81 23.29
C GLY A 298 -2.64 10.71 22.46
N THR A 299 -2.74 10.21 21.22
CA THR A 299 -1.59 10.00 20.34
C THR A 299 -1.71 10.77 19.03
N VAL A 300 -0.58 11.06 18.40
CA VAL A 300 -0.49 11.62 17.05
C VAL A 300 0.08 10.56 16.12
N ARG A 301 -0.48 10.44 14.93
CA ARG A 301 0.09 9.57 13.91
C ARG A 301 1.38 10.17 13.37
N ALA A 302 2.40 9.34 13.29
CA ALA A 302 3.69 9.65 12.71
C ALA A 302 3.89 8.79 11.47
N LYS A 303 4.66 9.28 10.53
CA LYS A 303 5.00 8.58 9.30
C LYS A 303 6.52 8.55 9.14
N ALA A 304 7.04 7.38 8.84
CA ALA A 304 8.44 7.18 8.46
C ALA A 304 8.51 6.55 7.07
N ARG A 305 9.55 6.86 6.31
CA ARG A 305 9.79 6.35 4.96
C ARG A 305 10.97 5.42 4.92
N PHE A 306 10.78 4.29 4.25
CA PHE A 306 11.75 3.22 4.05
C PHE A 306 11.98 3.03 2.56
N ALA A 307 13.23 2.78 2.17
CA ALA A 307 13.56 2.52 0.75
C ALA A 307 12.90 1.25 0.22
N ASN A 308 12.86 0.20 1.05
CA ASN A 308 12.24 -1.10 0.76
C ASN A 308 12.69 -1.73 -0.58
N ALA A 309 13.95 -1.62 -0.91
CA ALA A 309 14.49 -2.14 -2.16
C ALA A 309 14.40 -3.68 -2.25
N GLY A 310 14.57 -4.37 -1.12
CA GLY A 310 14.45 -5.83 -1.01
C GLY A 310 13.00 -6.33 -0.89
N GLY A 311 12.03 -5.45 -0.61
CA GLY A 311 10.62 -5.82 -0.45
C GLY A 311 10.30 -6.51 0.87
N GLU A 312 11.13 -6.32 1.90
CA GLU A 312 10.97 -6.92 3.22
C GLU A 312 9.72 -6.40 3.95
N LEU A 313 9.38 -5.13 3.70
CA LEU A 313 8.16 -4.52 4.24
C LEU A 313 7.00 -4.73 3.26
N PHE A 314 5.98 -5.45 3.70
CA PHE A 314 4.81 -5.74 2.90
C PHE A 314 3.63 -4.80 3.26
N PRO A 315 2.87 -4.27 2.30
CA PRO A 315 1.70 -3.43 2.57
C PRO A 315 0.73 -4.07 3.57
N ASN A 316 0.23 -3.27 4.53
CA ASN A 316 -0.65 -3.67 5.63
C ASN A 316 -0.04 -4.65 6.66
N GLN A 317 1.26 -4.87 6.64
CA GLN A 317 1.97 -5.60 7.69
C GLN A 317 2.08 -4.73 8.95
N PHE A 318 2.01 -5.39 10.14
CA PHE A 318 2.17 -4.76 11.46
C PHE A 318 3.55 -5.07 12.02
#